data_eea827df45fbdf34405a2edae8782b0e
#
_entry.id   eea827df45fbdf34405a2edae8782b0e
#
_cell.length_a   1.000
_cell.length_b   1.000
_cell.length_c   1.000
_cell.angle_alpha   90.00
_cell.angle_beta   90.00
_cell.angle_gamma   90.00
#
_symmetry.space_group_name_H-M   'P 1'
#
loop_
_entity.id
_entity.type
_entity.pdbx_description
1 polymer ?
#
loop_
_entity_poly.entity_id
_entity_poly.type
_entity_poly.pdbx_seq_one_letter_code
_entity_poly.pdbx_strand_id
1 'polypeptide(L)'
;MKKLIYFFVSILMLSCANVEKEASEPAVVKNSESEAISFIIDLKVNPESAEDLDGFIQEITENVLKTEDFCIEYAYYVSEDRTSVTLYEKYIDSESGVKHGQNFMASSFFDRFFNLFTLTKFIVTGPASDDFKKFTSENGFVIEYRNSVDGFVR
;
A
#
# COMPACT_ATOMS: atom_id res chain seq x y z
N MET A 1 -55.32 13.53 64.61
CA MET A 1 -54.15 12.67 64.35
C MET A 1 -53.81 12.79 62.89
N LYS A 2 -52.83 13.67 62.50
CA LYS A 2 -52.41 13.90 61.10
C LYS A 2 -51.17 13.09 60.89
N LYS A 3 -51.22 12.10 59.95
CA LYS A 3 -50.07 11.32 59.52
C LYS A 3 -49.37 12.08 58.43
N LEU A 4 -48.09 12.46 58.66
CA LEU A 4 -47.17 13.09 57.71
C LEU A 4 -46.49 12.01 56.91
N ILE A 5 -46.73 11.97 55.60
CA ILE A 5 -46.09 11.04 54.69
C ILE A 5 -44.88 11.78 54.08
N TYR A 6 -43.68 11.30 54.43
CA TYR A 6 -42.43 11.78 53.80
C TYR A 6 -42.24 11.06 52.48
N PHE A 7 -42.20 11.84 51.37
CA PHE A 7 -41.93 11.37 50.07
C PHE A 7 -40.41 11.49 49.82
N PHE A 8 -39.70 10.36 49.80
CA PHE A 8 -38.27 10.31 49.50
C PHE A 8 -38.10 10.33 48.01
N VAL A 9 -37.66 11.47 47.46
CA VAL A 9 -37.26 11.58 46.04
C VAL A 9 -35.81 11.17 45.95
N SER A 10 -35.57 9.95 45.46
CA SER A 10 -34.23 9.47 45.10
C SER A 10 -33.82 10.05 43.72
N ILE A 11 -32.92 11.01 43.74
CA ILE A 11 -32.28 11.53 42.52
C ILE A 11 -31.21 10.53 42.10
N LEU A 12 -31.49 9.73 41.03
CA LEU A 12 -30.48 8.95 40.35
C LEU A 12 -29.59 9.91 39.51
N MET A 13 -28.40 10.17 40.00
CA MET A 13 -27.33 10.80 39.20
C MET A 13 -26.83 9.78 38.19
N LEU A 14 -27.25 9.87 36.90
CA LEU A 14 -26.62 9.20 35.80
C LEU A 14 -25.27 9.88 35.56
N SER A 15 -24.22 9.28 36.08
CA SER A 15 -22.84 9.64 35.71
C SER A 15 -22.57 9.07 34.32
N CYS A 16 -22.63 9.93 33.28
CA CYS A 16 -22.05 9.61 31.99
C CYS A 16 -20.52 9.60 32.14
N ALA A 17 -19.96 8.43 32.37
CA ALA A 17 -18.52 8.24 32.20
C ALA A 17 -18.20 8.38 30.70
N ASN A 18 -17.65 9.53 30.32
CA ASN A 18 -16.95 9.66 29.05
C ASN A 18 -15.74 8.71 29.09
N VAL A 19 -15.87 7.57 28.43
CA VAL A 19 -14.72 6.73 28.12
C VAL A 19 -13.95 7.50 27.03
N GLU A 20 -13.01 8.35 27.44
CA GLU A 20 -11.96 8.82 26.54
C GLU A 20 -11.23 7.56 26.06
N LYS A 21 -11.43 7.23 24.79
CA LYS A 21 -10.67 6.20 24.10
C LYS A 21 -9.23 6.75 24.00
N GLU A 22 -8.36 6.36 24.95
CA GLU A 22 -6.94 6.61 24.83
C GLU A 22 -6.53 6.11 23.45
N ALA A 23 -6.17 7.04 22.56
CA ALA A 23 -5.55 6.70 21.30
C ALA A 23 -4.20 6.08 21.65
N SER A 24 -4.10 4.75 21.53
CA SER A 24 -2.82 4.07 21.68
C SER A 24 -1.86 4.69 20.68
N GLU A 25 -0.66 5.08 21.15
CA GLU A 25 0.40 5.50 20.23
C GLU A 25 0.61 4.41 19.17
N PRO A 26 0.78 4.78 17.89
CA PRO A 26 0.99 3.79 16.85
C PRO A 26 2.26 2.98 17.16
N ALA A 27 2.16 1.68 17.02
CA ALA A 27 3.29 0.79 17.24
C ALA A 27 4.43 1.14 16.26
N VAL A 28 5.65 1.28 16.78
CA VAL A 28 6.84 1.51 15.97
C VAL A 28 7.43 0.16 15.58
N VAL A 29 7.55 -0.09 14.29
CA VAL A 29 8.20 -1.30 13.73
C VAL A 29 9.51 -0.88 13.07
N LYS A 30 10.62 -1.51 13.48
CA LYS A 30 11.92 -1.28 12.83
C LYS A 30 11.96 -1.98 11.46
N ASN A 31 12.53 -1.32 10.47
CA ASN A 31 12.64 -1.90 9.12
C ASN A 31 13.47 -3.19 9.09
N SER A 32 14.42 -3.37 10.03
CA SER A 32 15.20 -4.61 10.17
C SER A 32 14.40 -5.81 10.70
N GLU A 33 13.20 -5.56 11.22
CA GLU A 33 12.28 -6.57 11.77
C GLU A 33 11.05 -6.77 10.85
N SER A 34 11.00 -6.05 9.72
CA SER A 34 9.88 -6.08 8.78
C SER A 34 10.16 -7.08 7.66
N GLU A 35 9.19 -7.95 7.36
CA GLU A 35 9.19 -8.81 6.19
C GLU A 35 8.72 -8.07 4.92
N ALA A 36 8.23 -6.83 5.07
CA ALA A 36 7.70 -6.06 3.96
C ALA A 36 8.78 -5.71 2.93
N ILE A 37 8.41 -5.83 1.67
CA ILE A 37 9.20 -5.35 0.54
C ILE A 37 8.49 -4.18 -0.14
N SER A 38 9.27 -3.25 -0.69
CA SER A 38 8.72 -2.15 -1.49
C SER A 38 9.36 -2.10 -2.85
N PHE A 39 8.56 -1.76 -3.84
CA PHE A 39 8.98 -1.53 -5.22
C PHE A 39 9.02 -0.02 -5.48
N ILE A 40 10.09 0.44 -6.08
CA ILE A 40 10.24 1.80 -6.59
C ILE A 40 10.54 1.67 -8.06
N ILE A 41 9.58 2.04 -8.88
CA ILE A 41 9.61 1.80 -10.32
C ILE A 41 9.55 3.13 -11.04
N ASP A 42 10.63 3.50 -11.72
CA ASP A 42 10.67 4.70 -12.55
C ASP A 42 10.25 4.36 -13.97
N LEU A 43 9.28 5.11 -14.46
CA LEU A 43 8.61 4.94 -15.74
C LEU A 43 8.74 6.21 -16.56
N LYS A 44 8.90 6.05 -17.86
CA LYS A 44 8.75 7.13 -18.83
C LYS A 44 7.41 6.95 -19.54
N VAL A 45 6.62 8.03 -19.63
CA VAL A 45 5.36 8.02 -20.37
C VAL A 45 5.66 7.97 -21.87
N ASN A 46 5.03 7.05 -22.57
CA ASN A 46 5.18 6.92 -24.02
C ASN A 46 4.26 7.94 -24.72
N PRO A 47 4.82 8.95 -25.43
CA PRO A 47 4.02 10.00 -26.06
C PRO A 47 3.17 9.50 -27.24
N GLU A 48 3.48 8.32 -27.77
CA GLU A 48 2.72 7.70 -28.86
C GLU A 48 1.52 6.87 -28.35
N SER A 49 1.39 6.71 -27.03
CA SER A 49 0.27 5.97 -26.46
C SER A 49 -1.04 6.75 -26.62
N ALA A 50 -2.09 6.06 -27.07
CA ALA A 50 -3.45 6.59 -27.10
C ALA A 50 -4.17 6.45 -25.76
N GLU A 51 -3.54 5.80 -24.76
CA GLU A 51 -4.11 5.58 -23.44
C GLU A 51 -4.17 6.89 -22.64
N ASP A 52 -5.26 7.12 -21.95
CA ASP A 52 -5.36 8.21 -20.98
C ASP A 52 -4.58 7.88 -19.72
N LEU A 53 -3.54 8.66 -19.42
CA LEU A 53 -2.65 8.44 -18.29
C LEU A 53 -3.39 8.39 -16.95
N ASP A 54 -4.24 9.37 -16.69
CA ASP A 54 -4.95 9.48 -15.40
C ASP A 54 -6.01 8.39 -15.27
N GLY A 55 -6.77 8.15 -16.32
CA GLY A 55 -7.80 7.10 -16.37
C GLY A 55 -7.18 5.72 -16.18
N PHE A 56 -6.06 5.42 -16.83
CA PHE A 56 -5.35 4.16 -16.65
C PHE A 56 -4.86 3.96 -15.21
N ILE A 57 -4.23 5.00 -14.63
CA ILE A 57 -3.74 4.95 -13.24
C ILE A 57 -4.89 4.71 -12.26
N GLN A 58 -6.04 5.37 -12.46
CA GLN A 58 -7.21 5.15 -11.60
C GLN A 58 -7.74 3.74 -11.71
N GLU A 59 -7.92 3.20 -12.92
CA GLU A 59 -8.42 1.85 -13.15
C GLU A 59 -7.53 0.77 -12.50
N ILE A 60 -6.22 0.82 -12.75
CA ILE A 60 -5.30 -0.18 -12.20
C ILE A 60 -5.20 -0.08 -10.68
N THR A 61 -5.19 1.14 -10.12
CA THR A 61 -5.18 1.36 -8.67
C THR A 61 -6.44 0.80 -8.01
N GLU A 62 -7.62 1.06 -8.60
CA GLU A 62 -8.87 0.49 -8.09
C GLU A 62 -8.90 -1.04 -8.17
N ASN A 63 -8.31 -1.61 -9.22
CA ASN A 63 -8.21 -3.06 -9.36
C ASN A 63 -7.35 -3.66 -8.24
N VAL A 64 -6.13 -3.14 -8.03
CA VAL A 64 -5.23 -3.60 -6.96
C VAL A 64 -5.91 -3.46 -5.60
N LEU A 65 -6.52 -2.31 -5.31
CA LEU A 65 -7.24 -2.07 -4.04
C LEU A 65 -8.34 -3.11 -3.78
N LYS A 66 -9.04 -3.55 -4.82
CA LYS A 66 -10.15 -4.51 -4.70
C LYS A 66 -9.69 -5.97 -4.61
N THR A 67 -8.53 -6.31 -5.17
CA THR A 67 -8.14 -7.71 -5.39
C THR A 67 -6.91 -8.15 -4.60
N GLU A 68 -6.15 -7.20 -4.01
CA GLU A 68 -4.86 -7.48 -3.39
C GLU A 68 -4.79 -6.92 -1.96
N ASP A 69 -5.43 -7.60 -1.02
CA ASP A 69 -5.45 -7.25 0.42
C ASP A 69 -4.07 -7.35 1.09
N PHE A 70 -3.12 -7.98 0.44
CA PHE A 70 -1.71 -8.08 0.83
C PHE A 70 -0.86 -6.89 0.37
N CYS A 71 -1.39 -5.97 -0.46
CA CYS A 71 -0.77 -4.72 -0.85
C CYS A 71 -1.02 -3.65 0.21
N ILE A 72 0.07 -3.10 0.79
CA ILE A 72 0.00 -2.10 1.86
C ILE A 72 -0.11 -0.69 1.29
N GLU A 73 0.59 -0.43 0.19
CA GLU A 73 0.63 0.87 -0.48
C GLU A 73 0.79 0.66 -1.99
N TYR A 74 0.06 1.45 -2.76
CA TYR A 74 0.12 1.44 -4.22
C TYR A 74 -0.14 2.85 -4.72
N ALA A 75 0.91 3.54 -5.19
CA ALA A 75 0.83 4.96 -5.49
C ALA A 75 1.63 5.35 -6.73
N TYR A 76 1.03 6.17 -7.59
CA TYR A 76 1.67 6.77 -8.76
C TYR A 76 1.96 8.26 -8.51
N TYR A 77 3.19 8.66 -8.77
CA TYR A 77 3.64 10.05 -8.68
C TYR A 77 4.06 10.53 -10.07
N VAL A 78 3.29 11.45 -10.63
CA VAL A 78 3.48 11.95 -12.00
C VAL A 78 4.24 13.27 -11.96
N SER A 79 5.28 13.42 -12.80
CA SER A 79 6.04 14.68 -12.95
C SER A 79 5.14 15.82 -13.45
N GLU A 80 5.51 17.08 -13.17
CA GLU A 80 4.74 18.26 -13.59
C GLU A 80 4.55 18.33 -15.11
N ASP A 81 5.58 17.96 -15.87
CA ASP A 81 5.53 17.88 -17.34
C ASP A 81 4.87 16.63 -17.90
N ARG A 82 4.42 15.72 -17.00
CA ARG A 82 3.70 14.48 -17.30
C ARG A 82 4.48 13.49 -18.19
N THR A 83 5.80 13.61 -18.24
CA THR A 83 6.65 12.72 -19.04
C THR A 83 7.23 11.53 -18.26
N SER A 84 7.20 11.61 -16.93
CA SER A 84 7.77 10.61 -16.04
C SER A 84 6.79 10.27 -14.91
N VAL A 85 6.85 9.02 -14.47
CA VAL A 85 6.04 8.52 -13.36
C VAL A 85 6.93 7.68 -12.45
N THR A 86 6.82 7.89 -11.14
CA THR A 86 7.34 6.93 -10.16
C THR A 86 6.16 6.16 -9.58
N LEU A 87 6.15 4.85 -9.77
CA LEU A 87 5.22 3.94 -9.13
C LEU A 87 5.88 3.39 -7.86
N TYR A 88 5.22 3.58 -6.74
CA TYR A 88 5.62 3.03 -5.45
C TYR A 88 4.59 1.98 -5.00
N GLU A 89 5.09 0.81 -4.66
CA GLU A 89 4.28 -0.28 -4.16
C GLU A 89 4.90 -0.86 -2.89
N LYS A 90 4.07 -1.34 -1.97
CA LYS A 90 4.53 -2.00 -0.76
C LYS A 90 3.67 -3.21 -0.46
N TYR A 91 4.32 -4.32 -0.19
CA TYR A 91 3.71 -5.61 0.10
C TYR A 91 4.11 -6.12 1.48
N ILE A 92 3.23 -6.92 2.10
CA ILE A 92 3.48 -7.45 3.45
C ILE A 92 4.74 -8.32 3.51
N ASP A 93 5.09 -8.99 2.39
CA ASP A 93 6.25 -9.88 2.26
C ASP A 93 6.61 -10.15 0.78
N SER A 94 7.66 -10.94 0.56
CA SER A 94 8.11 -11.33 -0.78
C SER A 94 7.15 -12.27 -1.52
N GLU A 95 6.41 -13.13 -0.83
CA GLU A 95 5.41 -14.01 -1.43
C GLU A 95 4.27 -13.19 -2.05
N SER A 96 3.84 -12.17 -1.34
CA SER A 96 2.85 -11.19 -1.81
C SER A 96 3.34 -10.43 -3.04
N GLY A 97 4.63 -10.07 -3.09
CA GLY A 97 5.23 -9.47 -4.28
C GLY A 97 5.23 -10.41 -5.50
N VAL A 98 5.49 -11.71 -5.30
CA VAL A 98 5.35 -12.72 -6.37
C VAL A 98 3.90 -12.80 -6.84
N LYS A 99 2.95 -12.87 -5.91
CA LYS A 99 1.52 -12.95 -6.21
C LYS A 99 1.02 -11.75 -7.01
N HIS A 100 1.44 -10.53 -6.60
CA HIS A 100 1.17 -9.31 -7.37
C HIS A 100 1.70 -9.43 -8.81
N GLY A 101 2.97 -9.80 -8.98
CA GLY A 101 3.57 -9.96 -10.31
C GLY A 101 2.82 -10.96 -11.19
N GLN A 102 2.37 -12.09 -10.62
CA GLN A 102 1.55 -13.09 -11.32
C GLN A 102 0.19 -12.52 -11.72
N ASN A 103 -0.50 -11.82 -10.80
CA ASN A 103 -1.79 -11.17 -11.06
C ASN A 103 -1.67 -10.13 -12.16
N PHE A 104 -0.65 -9.26 -12.08
CA PHE A 104 -0.39 -8.20 -13.05
C PHE A 104 -0.15 -8.79 -14.45
N MET A 105 0.75 -9.77 -14.59
CA MET A 105 1.04 -10.42 -15.87
C MET A 105 -0.16 -11.15 -16.49
N ALA A 106 -1.08 -11.66 -15.65
CA ALA A 106 -2.30 -12.33 -16.12
C ALA A 106 -3.45 -11.36 -16.40
N SER A 107 -3.31 -10.09 -16.05
CA SER A 107 -4.38 -9.10 -16.17
C SER A 107 -4.44 -8.44 -17.55
N SER A 108 -5.58 -7.80 -17.85
CA SER A 108 -5.72 -6.94 -19.03
C SER A 108 -4.90 -5.63 -18.94
N PHE A 109 -4.33 -5.34 -17.76
CA PHE A 109 -3.49 -4.15 -17.55
C PHE A 109 -2.07 -4.33 -18.08
N PHE A 110 -1.58 -5.56 -18.21
CA PHE A 110 -0.18 -5.84 -18.57
C PHE A 110 0.23 -5.19 -19.89
N ASP A 111 -0.47 -5.48 -20.98
CA ASP A 111 -0.17 -4.91 -22.28
C ASP A 111 -0.41 -3.40 -22.32
N ARG A 112 -1.49 -2.92 -21.70
CA ARG A 112 -1.80 -1.48 -21.61
C ARG A 112 -0.71 -0.73 -20.86
N PHE A 113 -0.19 -1.29 -19.77
CA PHE A 113 0.90 -0.70 -18.99
C PHE A 113 2.17 -0.51 -19.84
N PHE A 114 2.60 -1.54 -20.57
CA PHE A 114 3.79 -1.44 -21.41
C PHE A 114 3.57 -0.68 -22.72
N ASN A 115 2.33 -0.47 -23.14
CA ASN A 115 2.01 0.49 -24.22
C ASN A 115 2.08 1.94 -23.72
N LEU A 116 1.69 2.19 -22.48
CA LEU A 116 1.69 3.53 -21.87
C LEU A 116 3.06 3.92 -21.31
N PHE A 117 3.81 2.96 -20.75
CA PHE A 117 5.05 3.21 -20.04
C PHE A 117 6.23 2.43 -20.60
N THR A 118 7.39 3.08 -20.53
CA THR A 118 8.69 2.41 -20.63
C THR A 118 9.31 2.35 -19.24
N LEU A 119 9.58 1.15 -18.74
CA LEU A 119 10.27 0.92 -17.48
C LEU A 119 11.72 1.33 -17.63
N THR A 120 12.18 2.29 -16.83
CA THR A 120 13.55 2.82 -16.87
C THR A 120 14.39 2.36 -15.70
N LYS A 121 13.76 2.11 -14.53
CA LYS A 121 14.41 1.58 -13.34
C LYS A 121 13.42 0.80 -12.49
N PHE A 122 13.91 -0.29 -11.87
CA PHE A 122 13.16 -1.07 -10.90
C PHE A 122 14.07 -1.37 -9.70
N ILE A 123 13.68 -0.84 -8.54
CA ILE A 123 14.36 -1.07 -7.27
C ILE A 123 13.41 -1.82 -6.36
N VAL A 124 13.92 -2.85 -5.69
CA VAL A 124 13.21 -3.53 -4.60
C VAL A 124 13.98 -3.31 -3.32
N THR A 125 13.30 -2.78 -2.30
CA THR A 125 13.84 -2.56 -0.96
C THR A 125 13.22 -3.54 0.03
N GLY A 126 14.00 -3.93 1.05
CA GLY A 126 13.57 -4.90 2.06
C GLY A 126 14.10 -6.32 1.82
N PRO A 127 13.63 -7.31 2.59
CA PRO A 127 14.19 -8.67 2.61
C PRO A 127 13.63 -9.53 1.44
N ALA A 128 13.99 -9.17 0.20
CA ALA A 128 13.57 -9.94 -0.97
C ALA A 128 14.09 -11.38 -0.92
N SER A 129 13.18 -12.35 -0.92
CA SER A 129 13.50 -13.79 -0.87
C SER A 129 14.15 -14.28 -2.16
N ASP A 130 14.82 -15.43 -2.10
CA ASP A 130 15.41 -16.05 -3.29
C ASP A 130 14.33 -16.50 -4.29
N ASP A 131 13.15 -16.93 -3.82
CA ASP A 131 12.02 -17.27 -4.69
C ASP A 131 11.49 -16.06 -5.44
N PHE A 132 11.39 -14.89 -4.78
CA PHE A 132 11.03 -13.64 -5.43
C PHE A 132 12.05 -13.24 -6.50
N LYS A 133 13.35 -13.28 -6.17
CA LYS A 133 14.44 -12.96 -7.10
C LYS A 133 14.44 -13.90 -8.32
N LYS A 134 14.21 -15.18 -8.08
CA LYS A 134 14.09 -16.19 -9.14
C LYS A 134 12.90 -15.88 -10.04
N PHE A 135 11.71 -15.67 -9.45
CA PHE A 135 10.49 -15.33 -10.19
C PHE A 135 10.69 -14.12 -11.09
N THR A 136 11.23 -13.02 -10.56
CA THR A 136 11.42 -11.79 -11.32
C THR A 136 12.45 -11.96 -12.44
N SER A 137 13.54 -12.68 -12.19
CA SER A 137 14.58 -12.96 -13.19
C SER A 137 14.08 -13.87 -14.31
N GLU A 138 13.29 -14.89 -14.00
CA GLU A 138 12.68 -15.80 -14.99
C GLU A 138 11.66 -15.09 -15.89
N ASN A 139 11.04 -14.01 -15.39
CA ASN A 139 10.11 -13.17 -16.15
C ASN A 139 10.78 -11.94 -16.80
N GLY A 140 12.12 -11.87 -16.81
CA GLY A 140 12.88 -10.87 -17.55
C GLY A 140 12.98 -9.50 -16.89
N PHE A 141 12.59 -9.36 -15.62
CA PHE A 141 12.76 -8.10 -14.90
C PHE A 141 14.20 -7.91 -14.43
N VAL A 142 14.75 -6.72 -14.72
CA VAL A 142 16.07 -6.29 -14.23
C VAL A 142 15.88 -5.43 -13.00
N ILE A 143 16.21 -5.97 -11.82
CA ILE A 143 15.92 -5.35 -10.54
C ILE A 143 17.20 -5.07 -9.76
N GLU A 144 17.27 -3.87 -9.17
CA GLU A 144 18.27 -3.50 -8.17
C GLU A 144 17.71 -3.79 -6.76
N TYR A 145 18.31 -4.74 -6.04
CA TYR A 145 17.89 -5.10 -4.68
C TYR A 145 18.68 -4.31 -3.64
N ARG A 146 17.97 -3.76 -2.64
CA ARG A 146 18.53 -2.96 -1.55
C ARG A 146 17.97 -3.41 -0.22
N ASN A 147 18.84 -3.88 0.68
CA ASN A 147 18.45 -4.25 2.03
C ASN A 147 18.34 -3.02 2.94
N SER A 148 17.46 -3.08 3.92
CA SER A 148 17.39 -2.07 4.98
C SER A 148 18.61 -2.17 5.88
N VAL A 149 19.19 -1.01 6.22
CA VAL A 149 20.26 -0.89 7.23
C VAL A 149 19.66 -0.44 8.56
N ASP A 150 18.76 0.56 8.50
CA ASP A 150 18.03 1.10 9.64
C ASP A 150 16.79 1.87 9.13
N GLY A 151 15.85 2.10 10.02
CA GLY A 151 14.61 2.81 9.75
C GLY A 151 13.45 2.30 10.59
N PHE A 152 12.32 2.99 10.50
CA PHE A 152 11.09 2.57 11.19
C PHE A 152 9.84 2.99 10.43
N VAL A 153 8.73 2.31 10.74
CA VAL A 153 7.36 2.68 10.34
C VAL A 153 6.51 2.85 11.59
N ARG A 154 5.56 3.80 11.58
CA ARG A 154 4.57 4.05 12.64
C ARG A 154 3.17 3.85 12.12
#